data_0cdf65757cc040b1ba4082d9ab71aecf
#
_entry.id   0cdf65757cc040b1ba4082d9ab71aecf
#
_cell.length_a   1.000
_cell.length_b   1.000
_cell.length_c   1.000
_cell.angle_alpha   90.00
_cell.angle_beta   90.00
_cell.angle_gamma   90.00
#
_symmetry.space_group_name_H-M   'P 1'
#
loop_
_entity.id
_entity.type
_entity.pdbx_description
1 polymer ?
#
loop_
_entity_poly.entity_id
_entity_poly.type
_entity_poly.pdbx_seq_one_letter_code
_entity_poly.pdbx_strand_id
1 'polypeptide(L)'
;DVDALAEKYGSSPQVSLAAQQARSLNSARRIDHSRVWQAKSAALEAIFAAAGGFESDGRLQAYIDGEGEGLALYASFCALVESHGSDWRNWPSRLRDPALAAKLGVAGPLEFQRRLRYHSWLQYVIDDQLAGTAAVLGVVADLAVGVDPNGADAWMYRSCFADGTRVGAPPDEFNTLGQDWGLAPFDPWRLRAGGYLPWIRALRATFRHAKGIRVDHVMGLWRLYWIPESHDAVDGLYVRYPHDDLLNILTLEAERAGAFVVGEDLGTVEEGVREELSARQVLSYRLWWFEDAPTASWPEMAMGAVSTHDLPTVAGVYSGSDLASQRALGARPNEESSARLAAKVLEAAGGGDTGSGGAGGVDKAISAVYRDLGRAPCKLLTVTLDDVAGVEERPNMPGTTRDQWPNWSLALPVPLEDLERSPLSAEIASSVKRT
;
A
#
# COMPACT_ATOMS: atom_id res chain seq x y z
N ASP A 1 2.50 16.97 7.40
CA ASP A 1 2.72 18.36 6.98
C ASP A 1 3.75 19.02 7.90
N VAL A 2 5.00 19.18 7.40
CA VAL A 2 6.12 19.75 8.17
C VAL A 2 5.94 21.26 8.42
N ASP A 3 5.34 21.98 7.47
CA ASP A 3 5.13 23.41 7.60
C ASP A 3 4.12 23.70 8.72
N ALA A 4 3.01 22.94 8.79
CA ALA A 4 2.04 23.05 9.88
C ALA A 4 2.63 22.69 11.25
N LEU A 5 3.54 21.70 11.30
CA LEU A 5 4.26 21.36 12.55
C LEU A 5 5.21 22.49 12.95
N ALA A 6 5.93 23.08 12.01
CA ALA A 6 6.84 24.18 12.28
C ALA A 6 6.08 25.44 12.75
N GLU A 7 4.91 25.71 12.19
CA GLU A 7 4.03 26.81 12.65
C GLU A 7 3.55 26.56 14.08
N LYS A 8 3.12 25.33 14.38
CA LYS A 8 2.59 24.95 15.70
C LYS A 8 3.63 24.91 16.81
N TYR A 9 4.84 24.40 16.52
CA TYR A 9 5.84 24.07 17.54
C TYR A 9 7.12 24.93 17.47
N GLY A 10 7.19 25.82 16.51
CA GLY A 10 8.32 26.72 16.31
C GLY A 10 9.12 26.42 15.07
N SER A 11 9.48 27.46 14.35
CA SER A 11 10.34 27.43 13.17
C SER A 11 11.79 27.69 13.56
N SER A 12 12.73 26.98 12.96
CA SER A 12 14.15 27.22 13.08
C SER A 12 14.78 27.42 11.69
N PRO A 13 15.98 28.02 11.59
CA PRO A 13 16.69 28.10 10.32
C PRO A 13 16.85 26.75 9.62
N GLN A 14 17.02 25.67 10.39
CA GLN A 14 17.13 24.31 9.87
C GLN A 14 15.82 23.85 9.20
N VAL A 15 14.65 24.14 9.79
CA VAL A 15 13.35 23.82 9.19
C VAL A 15 13.16 24.59 7.88
N SER A 16 13.50 25.89 7.86
CA SER A 16 13.42 26.71 6.64
C SER A 16 14.33 26.20 5.52
N LEU A 17 15.55 25.79 5.87
CA LEU A 17 16.48 25.19 4.90
C LEU A 17 15.94 23.86 4.36
N ALA A 18 15.46 22.99 5.23
CA ALA A 18 14.88 21.71 4.82
C ALA A 18 13.64 21.90 3.93
N ALA A 19 12.77 22.86 4.23
CA ALA A 19 11.64 23.23 3.40
C ALA A 19 12.06 23.74 2.01
N GLN A 20 13.12 24.53 1.93
CA GLN A 20 13.67 24.98 0.66
C GLN A 20 14.22 23.81 -0.17
N GLN A 21 14.97 22.90 0.47
CA GLN A 21 15.46 21.68 -0.17
C GLN A 21 14.32 20.80 -0.67
N ALA A 22 13.29 20.57 0.15
CA ALA A 22 12.12 19.80 -0.23
C ALA A 22 11.41 20.41 -1.44
N ARG A 23 11.17 21.72 -1.45
CA ARG A 23 10.55 22.42 -2.60
C ARG A 23 11.36 22.27 -3.89
N SER A 24 12.69 22.24 -3.81
CA SER A 24 13.54 22.03 -4.99
C SER A 24 13.39 20.65 -5.62
N LEU A 25 12.83 19.66 -4.88
CA LEU A 25 12.60 18.30 -5.36
C LEU A 25 11.24 18.15 -6.07
N ASN A 26 10.30 19.09 -5.86
CA ASN A 26 8.96 18.99 -6.40
C ASN A 26 8.87 19.09 -7.94
N SER A 27 9.88 19.61 -8.59
CA SER A 27 9.94 19.70 -10.06
C SER A 27 10.40 18.40 -10.74
N ALA A 28 10.89 17.44 -9.96
CA ALA A 28 11.39 16.18 -10.49
C ALA A 28 10.25 15.19 -10.72
N ARG A 29 10.11 14.67 -11.96
CA ARG A 29 9.15 13.61 -12.28
C ARG A 29 9.44 12.33 -11.51
N ARG A 30 10.72 12.01 -11.29
CA ARG A 30 11.16 10.87 -10.47
C ARG A 30 11.47 11.33 -9.05
N ILE A 31 10.76 10.77 -8.09
CA ILE A 31 10.92 11.06 -6.66
C ILE A 31 12.22 10.44 -6.15
N ASP A 32 13.12 11.27 -5.64
CA ASP A 32 14.29 10.81 -4.88
C ASP A 32 13.92 10.65 -3.40
N HIS A 33 13.49 9.45 -3.06
CA HIS A 33 13.04 9.12 -1.70
C HIS A 33 14.11 9.40 -0.65
N SER A 34 15.41 9.20 -0.97
CA SER A 34 16.50 9.43 -0.03
C SER A 34 16.65 10.92 0.28
N ARG A 35 16.64 11.78 -0.74
CA ARG A 35 16.71 13.23 -0.54
C ARG A 35 15.46 13.79 0.14
N VAL A 36 14.27 13.28 -0.22
CA VAL A 36 13.02 13.64 0.46
C VAL A 36 13.09 13.26 1.94
N TRP A 37 13.57 12.05 2.25
CA TRP A 37 13.73 11.60 3.64
C TRP A 37 14.74 12.46 4.39
N GLN A 38 15.91 12.76 3.81
CA GLN A 38 16.91 13.64 4.43
C GLN A 38 16.35 15.02 4.79
N ALA A 39 15.62 15.66 3.86
CA ALA A 39 15.00 16.95 4.12
C ALA A 39 13.92 16.87 5.22
N LYS A 40 13.04 15.88 5.16
CA LYS A 40 11.97 15.70 6.16
C LYS A 40 12.52 15.35 7.54
N SER A 41 13.46 14.40 7.64
CA SER A 41 14.03 14.01 8.91
C SER A 41 14.78 15.14 9.59
N ALA A 42 15.57 15.94 8.84
CA ALA A 42 16.25 17.11 9.39
C ALA A 42 15.27 18.14 9.96
N ALA A 43 14.16 18.40 9.28
CA ALA A 43 13.13 19.31 9.78
C ALA A 43 12.43 18.78 11.03
N LEU A 44 12.04 17.49 11.02
CA LEU A 44 11.35 16.85 12.14
C LEU A 44 12.25 16.79 13.39
N GLU A 45 13.52 16.48 13.23
CA GLU A 45 14.52 16.53 14.33
C GLU A 45 14.65 17.95 14.92
N ALA A 46 14.70 18.97 14.06
CA ALA A 46 14.81 20.34 14.52
C ALA A 46 13.56 20.80 15.28
N ILE A 47 12.36 20.42 14.82
CA ILE A 47 11.09 20.70 15.51
C ILE A 47 11.04 19.98 16.85
N PHE A 48 11.39 18.70 16.90
CA PHE A 48 11.41 17.91 18.11
C PHE A 48 12.37 18.48 19.16
N ALA A 49 13.56 18.89 18.73
CA ALA A 49 14.56 19.52 19.60
C ALA A 49 14.09 20.90 20.11
N ALA A 50 13.52 21.74 19.25
CA ALA A 50 12.99 23.06 19.62
C ALA A 50 11.85 22.97 20.66
N ALA A 51 11.03 21.92 20.58
CA ALA A 51 9.97 21.63 21.53
C ALA A 51 10.44 20.95 22.82
N GLY A 52 11.77 20.87 23.07
CA GLY A 52 12.33 20.22 24.25
C GLY A 52 12.00 18.73 24.33
N GLY A 53 11.85 18.04 23.19
CA GLY A 53 11.47 16.63 23.14
C GLY A 53 10.02 16.34 23.54
N PHE A 54 9.18 17.36 23.64
CA PHE A 54 7.77 17.25 24.05
C PHE A 54 7.60 16.60 25.45
N GLU A 55 8.55 16.76 26.36
CA GLU A 55 8.52 16.12 27.69
C GLU A 55 7.29 16.50 28.51
N SER A 56 6.77 17.72 28.32
CA SER A 56 5.58 18.24 29.02
C SER A 56 4.29 18.11 28.20
N ASP A 57 4.32 17.49 27.02
CA ASP A 57 3.12 17.34 26.18
C ASP A 57 2.23 16.19 26.70
N GLY A 58 1.14 16.57 27.38
CA GLY A 58 0.18 15.60 27.93
C GLY A 58 -0.58 14.80 26.88
N ARG A 59 -0.73 15.34 25.64
CA ARG A 59 -1.41 14.60 24.55
C ARG A 59 -0.50 13.50 24.01
N LEU A 60 0.77 13.83 23.79
CA LEU A 60 1.76 12.82 23.39
C LEU A 60 1.86 11.73 24.45
N GLN A 61 1.87 12.11 25.75
CA GLN A 61 1.95 11.12 26.82
C GLN A 61 0.71 10.23 26.84
N ALA A 62 -0.49 10.79 26.69
CA ALA A 62 -1.73 10.02 26.61
C ALA A 62 -1.75 9.06 25.41
N TYR A 63 -1.20 9.48 24.26
CA TYR A 63 -1.04 8.62 23.09
C TYR A 63 -0.08 7.47 23.36
N ILE A 64 1.09 7.75 23.95
CA ILE A 64 2.08 6.72 24.32
C ILE A 64 1.48 5.71 25.29
N ASP A 65 0.77 6.17 26.31
CA ASP A 65 0.13 5.31 27.31
C ASP A 65 -0.99 4.45 26.70
N GLY A 66 -1.75 5.03 25.77
CA GLY A 66 -2.83 4.33 25.04
C GLY A 66 -2.34 3.25 24.09
N GLU A 67 -1.25 3.51 23.36
CA GLU A 67 -0.64 2.55 22.42
C GLU A 67 0.18 1.46 23.15
N GLY A 68 0.72 1.78 24.32
CA GLY A 68 1.38 0.85 25.23
C GLY A 68 2.57 0.11 24.62
N GLU A 69 2.62 -1.20 24.84
CA GLU A 69 3.75 -2.04 24.45
C GLU A 69 4.04 -2.04 22.94
N GLY A 70 3.00 -1.98 22.10
CA GLY A 70 3.16 -2.00 20.65
C GLY A 70 4.00 -0.83 20.14
N LEU A 71 3.66 0.39 20.58
CA LEU A 71 4.40 1.60 20.23
C LEU A 71 5.80 1.60 20.86
N ALA A 72 5.93 1.15 22.11
CA ALA A 72 7.23 1.09 22.77
C ALA A 72 8.21 0.15 22.04
N LEU A 73 7.74 -1.00 21.57
CA LEU A 73 8.56 -1.94 20.78
C LEU A 73 8.90 -1.35 19.40
N TYR A 74 7.93 -0.76 18.71
CA TYR A 74 8.17 -0.12 17.44
C TYR A 74 9.22 1.02 17.54
N ALA A 75 9.06 1.91 18.51
CA ALA A 75 10.00 2.99 18.76
C ALA A 75 11.40 2.46 19.12
N SER A 76 11.47 1.37 19.89
CA SER A 76 12.73 0.69 20.20
C SER A 76 13.38 0.12 18.94
N PHE A 77 12.61 -0.52 18.07
CA PHE A 77 13.11 -1.01 16.80
C PHE A 77 13.72 0.12 15.96
N CYS A 78 12.99 1.23 15.79
CA CYS A 78 13.47 2.39 15.03
C CYS A 78 14.77 2.98 15.60
N ALA A 79 14.85 3.13 16.92
CA ALA A 79 16.07 3.63 17.58
C ALA A 79 17.24 2.64 17.45
N LEU A 80 16.98 1.35 17.44
CA LEU A 80 18.00 0.32 17.20
C LEU A 80 18.48 0.28 15.76
N VAL A 81 17.57 0.48 14.79
CA VAL A 81 17.94 0.61 13.37
C VAL A 81 18.94 1.75 13.16
N GLU A 82 18.75 2.90 13.80
CA GLU A 82 19.66 4.03 13.71
C GLU A 82 21.08 3.69 14.19
N SER A 83 21.19 2.84 15.21
CA SER A 83 22.46 2.49 15.83
C SER A 83 23.12 1.24 15.25
N HIS A 84 22.34 0.31 14.70
CA HIS A 84 22.81 -1.03 14.32
C HIS A 84 22.48 -1.43 12.88
N GLY A 85 21.79 -0.57 12.11
CA GLY A 85 21.37 -0.84 10.73
C GLY A 85 20.04 -1.61 10.65
N SER A 86 19.50 -1.70 9.43
CA SER A 86 18.13 -2.20 9.19
C SER A 86 17.95 -3.72 9.31
N ASP A 87 19.02 -4.52 9.17
CA ASP A 87 18.93 -5.97 9.33
C ASP A 87 19.10 -6.37 10.79
N TRP A 88 17.98 -6.48 11.49
CA TRP A 88 17.92 -6.85 12.89
C TRP A 88 18.53 -8.23 13.22
N ARG A 89 18.67 -9.12 12.24
CA ARG A 89 19.30 -10.42 12.42
C ARG A 89 20.81 -10.31 12.69
N ASN A 90 21.41 -9.21 12.24
CA ASN A 90 22.82 -8.89 12.47
C ASN A 90 23.06 -8.13 13.79
N TRP A 91 22.02 -7.74 14.53
CA TRP A 91 22.18 -7.05 15.80
C TRP A 91 22.78 -7.97 16.88
N PRO A 92 23.38 -7.42 17.91
CA PRO A 92 23.79 -8.17 19.11
C PRO A 92 22.64 -9.04 19.60
N SER A 93 22.92 -10.28 20.01
CA SER A 93 21.90 -11.30 20.32
C SER A 93 20.83 -10.83 21.32
N ARG A 94 21.23 -10.04 22.32
CA ARG A 94 20.32 -9.43 23.32
C ARG A 94 19.32 -8.44 22.69
N LEU A 95 19.65 -7.81 21.57
CA LEU A 95 18.80 -6.82 20.90
C LEU A 95 17.89 -7.46 19.85
N ARG A 96 18.17 -8.68 19.45
CA ARG A 96 17.27 -9.46 18.59
C ARG A 96 16.02 -9.94 19.35
N ASP A 97 16.05 -9.88 20.68
CA ASP A 97 14.90 -10.21 21.54
C ASP A 97 14.12 -8.94 21.91
N PRO A 98 12.89 -8.76 21.40
CA PRO A 98 12.07 -7.59 21.70
C PRO A 98 11.85 -7.38 23.20
N ALA A 99 11.65 -8.47 23.97
CA ALA A 99 11.42 -8.40 25.40
C ALA A 99 12.66 -7.91 26.17
N LEU A 100 13.86 -8.22 25.68
CA LEU A 100 15.11 -7.71 26.27
C LEU A 100 15.38 -6.27 25.80
N ALA A 101 15.10 -5.94 24.54
CA ALA A 101 15.24 -4.60 24.01
C ALA A 101 14.28 -3.61 24.69
N ALA A 102 13.06 -4.01 25.01
CA ALA A 102 12.09 -3.18 25.74
C ALA A 102 12.63 -2.71 27.11
N LYS A 103 13.45 -3.52 27.78
CA LYS A 103 14.08 -3.13 29.06
C LYS A 103 15.04 -1.95 28.92
N LEU A 104 15.64 -1.75 27.74
CA LEU A 104 16.48 -0.58 27.46
C LEU A 104 15.65 0.70 27.40
N GLY A 105 14.40 0.62 26.99
CA GLY A 105 13.47 1.76 26.97
C GLY A 105 13.22 2.32 28.37
N VAL A 106 13.23 1.46 29.40
CA VAL A 106 12.96 1.84 30.78
C VAL A 106 14.23 2.21 31.53
N ALA A 107 15.32 1.47 31.33
CA ALA A 107 16.55 1.58 32.15
C ALA A 107 17.81 1.84 31.28
N GLY A 108 17.66 2.13 30.01
CA GLY A 108 18.76 2.40 29.08
C GLY A 108 19.29 3.85 29.17
N PRO A 109 20.28 4.17 28.32
CA PRO A 109 20.84 5.52 28.22
C PRO A 109 19.78 6.58 27.91
N LEU A 110 19.92 7.77 28.46
CA LEU A 110 18.99 8.90 28.22
C LEU A 110 18.83 9.22 26.73
N GLU A 111 19.90 9.12 25.95
CA GLU A 111 19.82 9.34 24.49
C GLU A 111 18.93 8.29 23.82
N PHE A 112 19.00 7.02 24.22
CA PHE A 112 18.11 5.99 23.69
C PHE A 112 16.64 6.28 24.06
N GLN A 113 16.37 6.68 25.31
CA GLN A 113 15.01 7.05 25.74
C GLN A 113 14.49 8.27 24.95
N ARG A 114 15.36 9.24 24.65
CA ARG A 114 15.02 10.37 23.79
C ARG A 114 14.65 9.94 22.37
N ARG A 115 15.38 8.96 21.80
CA ARG A 115 15.05 8.41 20.46
C ARG A 115 13.72 7.66 20.48
N LEU A 116 13.43 6.90 21.53
CA LEU A 116 12.12 6.26 21.66
C LEU A 116 10.99 7.29 21.65
N ARG A 117 11.15 8.38 22.42
CA ARG A 117 10.17 9.44 22.48
C ARG A 117 10.01 10.15 21.12
N TYR A 118 11.11 10.36 20.40
CA TYR A 118 11.09 10.92 19.04
C TYR A 118 10.27 10.04 18.09
N HIS A 119 10.53 8.75 18.02
CA HIS A 119 9.79 7.84 17.16
C HIS A 119 8.32 7.69 17.59
N SER A 120 8.04 7.73 18.87
CA SER A 120 6.66 7.77 19.39
C SER A 120 5.95 9.06 18.98
N TRP A 121 6.64 10.20 19.03
CA TRP A 121 6.10 11.48 18.55
C TRP A 121 5.83 11.46 17.04
N LEU A 122 6.68 10.86 16.23
CA LEU A 122 6.43 10.70 14.80
C LEU A 122 5.16 9.90 14.53
N GLN A 123 4.91 8.83 15.29
CA GLN A 123 3.68 8.04 15.16
C GLN A 123 2.45 8.84 15.61
N TYR A 124 2.55 9.58 16.72
CA TYR A 124 1.50 10.48 17.18
C TYR A 124 1.12 11.53 16.12
N VAL A 125 2.13 12.17 15.50
CA VAL A 125 1.90 13.18 14.46
C VAL A 125 1.20 12.60 13.24
N ILE A 126 1.61 11.41 12.81
CA ILE A 126 1.00 10.77 11.63
C ILE A 126 -0.44 10.32 11.93
N ASP A 127 -0.68 9.81 13.14
CA ASP A 127 -2.00 9.42 13.62
C ASP A 127 -2.96 10.62 13.68
N ASP A 128 -2.52 11.75 14.24
CA ASP A 128 -3.29 13.01 14.31
C ASP A 128 -3.61 13.57 12.91
N GLN A 129 -2.65 13.55 11.98
CA GLN A 129 -2.87 14.00 10.60
C GLN A 129 -3.82 13.08 9.83
N LEU A 130 -3.69 11.75 10.00
CA LEU A 130 -4.59 10.80 9.36
C LEU A 130 -6.01 10.91 9.91
N ALA A 131 -6.15 11.11 11.22
CA ALA A 131 -7.46 11.37 11.85
C ALA A 131 -8.11 12.63 11.27
N GLY A 132 -7.35 13.72 11.11
CA GLY A 132 -7.81 14.96 10.49
C GLY A 132 -8.28 14.76 9.05
N THR A 133 -7.54 13.99 8.25
CA THR A 133 -7.90 13.63 6.88
C THR A 133 -9.17 12.78 6.85
N ALA A 134 -9.26 11.77 7.70
CA ALA A 134 -10.39 10.86 7.76
C ALA A 134 -11.69 11.53 8.22
N ALA A 135 -11.59 12.62 8.98
CA ALA A 135 -12.74 13.42 9.37
C ALA A 135 -13.39 14.16 8.20
N VAL A 136 -12.62 14.45 7.14
CA VAL A 136 -13.08 15.19 5.94
C VAL A 136 -13.37 14.22 4.80
N LEU A 137 -12.49 13.24 4.58
CA LEU A 137 -12.56 12.26 3.50
C LEU A 137 -12.76 10.86 4.08
N GLY A 138 -13.60 10.06 3.45
CA GLY A 138 -13.65 8.63 3.76
C GLY A 138 -12.36 7.95 3.26
N VAL A 139 -11.51 7.49 4.17
CA VAL A 139 -10.29 6.76 3.81
C VAL A 139 -10.61 5.28 3.67
N VAL A 140 -10.17 4.67 2.58
CA VAL A 140 -10.08 3.20 2.43
C VAL A 140 -8.59 2.85 2.47
N ALA A 141 -8.18 2.17 3.53
CA ALA A 141 -6.79 1.77 3.69
C ALA A 141 -6.51 0.45 2.96
N ASP A 142 -5.26 0.25 2.54
CA ASP A 142 -4.82 -0.99 1.92
C ASP A 142 -4.01 -1.82 2.92
N LEU A 143 -4.47 -3.04 3.20
CA LEU A 143 -3.78 -3.97 4.07
C LEU A 143 -2.92 -4.91 3.22
N ALA A 144 -1.61 -4.74 3.31
CA ALA A 144 -0.65 -5.54 2.56
C ALA A 144 -0.72 -7.04 2.92
N VAL A 145 -0.39 -7.89 1.96
CA VAL A 145 -0.40 -9.36 2.10
C VAL A 145 0.60 -9.88 3.14
N GLY A 146 1.63 -9.11 3.45
CA GLY A 146 2.66 -9.49 4.42
C GLY A 146 3.54 -8.31 4.82
N VAL A 147 4.62 -8.60 5.53
CA VAL A 147 5.54 -7.62 6.09
C VAL A 147 6.97 -7.83 5.59
N ASP A 148 7.74 -6.75 5.58
CA ASP A 148 9.18 -6.82 5.32
C ASP A 148 9.85 -7.71 6.39
N PRO A 149 10.59 -8.76 5.99
CA PRO A 149 11.31 -9.63 6.93
C PRO A 149 12.35 -8.87 7.77
N ASN A 150 12.82 -7.69 7.32
CA ASN A 150 13.71 -6.81 8.08
C ASN A 150 12.94 -5.72 8.84
N GLY A 151 11.61 -5.68 8.74
CA GLY A 151 10.76 -4.67 9.36
C GLY A 151 10.48 -4.91 10.84
N ALA A 152 9.83 -3.90 11.45
CA ALA A 152 9.48 -3.91 12.86
C ALA A 152 8.58 -5.08 13.24
N ASP A 153 7.57 -5.40 12.43
CA ASP A 153 6.62 -6.49 12.71
C ASP A 153 7.33 -7.85 12.77
N ALA A 154 8.23 -8.11 11.80
CA ALA A 154 9.01 -9.36 11.78
C ALA A 154 9.92 -9.48 13.00
N TRP A 155 10.48 -8.38 13.51
CA TRP A 155 11.25 -8.37 14.73
C TRP A 155 10.38 -8.51 15.98
N MET A 156 9.30 -7.71 16.07
CA MET A 156 8.42 -7.67 17.26
C MET A 156 7.70 -9.01 17.47
N TYR A 157 7.24 -9.62 16.41
CA TYR A 157 6.46 -10.86 16.43
C TYR A 157 7.19 -12.05 15.80
N ARG A 158 8.54 -12.05 15.85
CA ARG A 158 9.39 -13.08 15.24
C ARG A 158 8.97 -14.51 15.57
N SER A 159 8.40 -14.75 16.74
CA SER A 159 7.90 -16.06 17.15
C SER A 159 6.64 -16.52 16.38
N CYS A 160 5.97 -15.60 15.65
CA CYS A 160 4.78 -15.90 14.85
C CYS A 160 5.09 -16.06 13.36
N PHE A 161 6.32 -15.75 12.91
CA PHE A 161 6.71 -15.88 11.50
C PHE A 161 7.43 -17.21 11.24
N ALA A 162 7.33 -17.71 10.02
CA ALA A 162 8.06 -18.87 9.57
C ALA A 162 9.46 -18.45 9.11
N ASP A 163 10.48 -19.07 9.71
CA ASP A 163 11.87 -18.82 9.35
C ASP A 163 12.24 -19.54 8.04
N GLY A 164 13.15 -18.94 7.26
CA GLY A 164 13.71 -19.58 6.06
C GLY A 164 12.73 -19.69 4.90
N THR A 165 11.67 -18.88 4.88
CA THR A 165 10.66 -18.86 3.82
C THR A 165 10.24 -17.44 3.45
N ARG A 166 9.76 -17.27 2.21
CA ARG A 166 9.20 -16.02 1.69
C ARG A 166 7.85 -16.28 1.05
N VAL A 167 7.01 -15.27 0.98
CA VAL A 167 5.73 -15.29 0.27
C VAL A 167 5.95 -14.95 -1.20
N GLY A 168 5.20 -15.60 -2.08
CA GLY A 168 5.18 -15.30 -3.50
C GLY A 168 3.96 -15.89 -4.20
N ALA A 169 4.08 -16.13 -5.49
CA ALA A 169 3.08 -16.78 -6.32
C ALA A 169 3.73 -17.84 -7.24
N PRO A 170 3.03 -18.95 -7.53
CA PRO A 170 3.53 -19.95 -8.47
C PRO A 170 3.63 -19.41 -9.89
N PRO A 171 4.33 -20.10 -10.79
CA PRO A 171 4.25 -19.83 -12.23
C PRO A 171 2.82 -19.80 -12.75
N ASP A 172 2.51 -18.81 -13.57
CA ASP A 172 1.24 -18.63 -14.25
C ASP A 172 1.43 -18.20 -15.73
N GLU A 173 0.33 -17.95 -16.44
CA GLU A 173 0.37 -17.52 -17.85
C GLU A 173 1.04 -16.15 -18.06
N PHE A 174 1.09 -15.31 -17.05
CA PHE A 174 1.69 -13.97 -17.10
C PHE A 174 3.12 -13.95 -16.57
N ASN A 175 3.43 -14.84 -15.60
CA ASN A 175 4.72 -14.93 -14.93
C ASN A 175 5.18 -16.40 -14.91
N THR A 176 5.77 -16.85 -16.00
CA THR A 176 6.17 -18.25 -16.20
C THR A 176 7.24 -18.77 -15.22
N LEU A 177 7.90 -17.87 -14.50
CA LEU A 177 8.88 -18.20 -13.45
C LEU A 177 8.30 -18.10 -12.03
N GLY A 178 7.01 -17.70 -11.90
CA GLY A 178 6.42 -17.34 -10.64
C GLY A 178 6.92 -15.98 -10.13
N GLN A 179 6.51 -15.62 -8.93
CA GLN A 179 6.88 -14.36 -8.30
C GLN A 179 7.37 -14.59 -6.87
N ASP A 180 8.49 -13.97 -6.51
CA ASP A 180 8.96 -13.86 -5.14
C ASP A 180 8.69 -12.43 -4.66
N TRP A 181 7.78 -12.28 -3.67
CA TRP A 181 7.43 -10.98 -3.12
C TRP A 181 8.34 -10.55 -1.97
N GLY A 182 9.23 -11.45 -1.51
CA GLY A 182 10.21 -11.16 -0.48
C GLY A 182 9.63 -10.93 0.93
N LEU A 183 8.35 -11.25 1.16
CA LEU A 183 7.66 -10.99 2.41
C LEU A 183 7.75 -12.17 3.36
N ALA A 184 7.74 -11.90 4.67
CA ALA A 184 7.76 -12.93 5.71
C ALA A 184 6.34 -13.49 5.92
N PRO A 185 6.09 -14.81 5.77
CA PRO A 185 4.80 -15.40 6.07
C PRO A 185 4.62 -15.66 7.56
N PHE A 186 3.42 -15.50 8.07
CA PHE A 186 3.06 -16.03 9.39
C PHE A 186 3.10 -17.56 9.38
N ASP A 187 3.67 -18.16 10.42
CA ASP A 187 3.48 -19.59 10.71
C ASP A 187 2.06 -19.79 11.26
N PRO A 188 1.17 -20.51 10.56
CA PRO A 188 -0.25 -20.60 10.94
C PRO A 188 -0.47 -21.22 12.32
N TRP A 189 0.39 -22.15 12.75
CA TRP A 189 0.26 -22.77 14.08
C TRP A 189 0.76 -21.86 15.18
N ARG A 190 1.89 -21.19 14.98
CA ARG A 190 2.45 -20.22 15.94
C ARG A 190 1.56 -18.99 16.05
N LEU A 191 0.99 -18.51 14.94
CA LEU A 191 0.04 -17.41 14.92
C LEU A 191 -1.21 -17.76 15.76
N ARG A 192 -1.76 -18.96 15.55
CA ARG A 192 -2.91 -19.47 16.32
C ARG A 192 -2.57 -19.64 17.78
N ALA A 193 -1.44 -20.24 18.10
CA ALA A 193 -0.98 -20.42 19.49
C ALA A 193 -0.77 -19.09 20.21
N GLY A 194 -0.35 -18.04 19.48
CA GLY A 194 -0.22 -16.65 19.96
C GLY A 194 -1.52 -15.86 20.01
N GLY A 195 -2.68 -16.51 19.82
CA GLY A 195 -4.00 -15.87 19.83
C GLY A 195 -4.19 -14.84 18.73
N TYR A 196 -3.51 -15.00 17.60
CA TYR A 196 -3.58 -14.10 16.43
C TYR A 196 -3.20 -12.64 16.73
N LEU A 197 -2.45 -12.39 17.79
CA LEU A 197 -2.16 -11.04 18.28
C LEU A 197 -1.62 -10.08 17.20
N PRO A 198 -0.60 -10.43 16.37
CA PRO A 198 -0.11 -9.52 15.35
C PRO A 198 -1.17 -9.22 14.28
N TRP A 199 -1.99 -10.20 13.88
CA TRP A 199 -3.10 -10.01 12.95
C TRP A 199 -4.15 -9.05 13.49
N ILE A 200 -4.58 -9.25 14.74
CA ILE A 200 -5.55 -8.37 15.42
C ILE A 200 -5.03 -6.94 15.53
N ARG A 201 -3.75 -6.77 15.92
CA ARG A 201 -3.14 -5.44 16.05
C ARG A 201 -3.02 -4.73 14.71
N ALA A 202 -2.62 -5.43 13.65
CA ALA A 202 -2.56 -4.87 12.31
C ALA A 202 -3.94 -4.40 11.82
N LEU A 203 -4.98 -5.21 11.99
CA LEU A 203 -6.35 -4.85 11.63
C LEU A 203 -6.83 -3.62 12.40
N ARG A 204 -6.66 -3.59 13.72
CA ARG A 204 -7.09 -2.45 14.55
C ARG A 204 -6.38 -1.16 14.16
N ALA A 205 -5.08 -1.22 13.88
CA ALA A 205 -4.32 -0.07 13.43
C ALA A 205 -4.79 0.41 12.05
N THR A 206 -5.04 -0.51 11.12
CA THR A 206 -5.51 -0.17 9.77
C THR A 206 -6.93 0.40 9.78
N PHE A 207 -7.83 -0.13 10.61
CA PHE A 207 -9.21 0.36 10.73
C PHE A 207 -9.33 1.69 11.49
N ARG A 208 -8.36 2.08 12.30
CA ARG A 208 -8.48 3.21 13.24
C ARG A 208 -9.06 4.48 12.63
N HIS A 209 -8.63 4.84 11.44
CA HIS A 209 -9.07 6.05 10.73
C HIS A 209 -9.68 5.74 9.36
N ALA A 210 -10.01 4.47 9.09
CA ALA A 210 -10.52 4.04 7.81
C ALA A 210 -12.03 3.79 7.85
N LYS A 211 -12.73 4.17 6.78
CA LYS A 211 -14.12 3.79 6.51
C LYS A 211 -14.23 2.40 5.93
N GLY A 212 -13.14 1.87 5.41
CA GLY A 212 -13.01 0.53 4.88
C GLY A 212 -11.55 0.14 4.68
N ILE A 213 -11.31 -1.13 4.44
CA ILE A 213 -9.99 -1.62 4.03
C ILE A 213 -10.12 -2.49 2.78
N ARG A 214 -9.09 -2.41 1.93
CA ARG A 214 -8.81 -3.43 0.92
C ARG A 214 -7.81 -4.41 1.50
N VAL A 215 -8.16 -5.69 1.53
CA VAL A 215 -7.26 -6.77 1.93
C VAL A 215 -6.58 -7.27 0.67
N ASP A 216 -5.30 -6.97 0.55
CA ASP A 216 -4.47 -7.40 -0.58
C ASP A 216 -4.33 -8.92 -0.56
N HIS A 217 -4.48 -9.54 -1.75
CA HIS A 217 -4.42 -10.99 -1.91
C HIS A 217 -5.25 -11.74 -0.85
N VAL A 218 -6.56 -11.49 -0.80
CA VAL A 218 -7.45 -12.04 0.25
C VAL A 218 -7.38 -13.58 0.34
N MET A 219 -6.99 -14.26 -0.75
CA MET A 219 -6.70 -15.69 -0.77
C MET A 219 -5.64 -16.12 0.24
N GLY A 220 -4.77 -15.17 0.66
CA GLY A 220 -3.78 -15.38 1.71
C GLY A 220 -4.38 -15.78 3.06
N LEU A 221 -5.67 -15.53 3.29
CA LEU A 221 -6.37 -16.00 4.49
C LEU A 221 -6.65 -17.52 4.45
N TRP A 222 -6.76 -18.12 3.25
CA TRP A 222 -6.92 -19.57 3.05
C TRP A 222 -5.61 -20.29 2.83
N ARG A 223 -4.74 -19.71 1.99
CA ARG A 223 -3.43 -20.27 1.66
C ARG A 223 -2.48 -19.20 1.15
N LEU A 224 -1.20 -19.31 1.51
CA LEU A 224 -0.13 -18.53 0.92
C LEU A 224 0.86 -19.45 0.22
N TYR A 225 1.43 -18.95 -0.86
CA TYR A 225 2.49 -19.63 -1.55
C TYR A 225 3.83 -19.31 -0.89
N TRP A 226 4.49 -20.33 -0.33
CA TRP A 226 5.75 -20.20 0.37
C TRP A 226 6.89 -20.66 -0.52
N ILE A 227 7.92 -19.84 -0.59
CA ILE A 227 9.16 -20.13 -1.31
C ILE A 227 10.24 -20.35 -0.26
N PRO A 228 10.90 -21.53 -0.24
CA PRO A 228 12.02 -21.77 0.68
C PRO A 228 13.16 -20.79 0.42
N GLU A 229 13.88 -20.40 1.46
CA GLU A 229 15.07 -19.55 1.32
C GLU A 229 16.09 -20.22 0.38
N SER A 230 16.75 -19.42 -0.45
CA SER A 230 17.72 -19.90 -1.46
C SER A 230 17.14 -20.75 -2.61
N HIS A 231 15.81 -20.77 -2.77
CA HIS A 231 15.11 -21.40 -3.89
C HIS A 231 14.37 -20.38 -4.73
N ASP A 232 14.05 -20.74 -5.96
CA ASP A 232 13.25 -19.92 -6.86
C ASP A 232 11.74 -20.15 -6.63
N ALA A 233 10.91 -19.26 -7.17
CA ALA A 233 9.46 -19.37 -7.00
C ALA A 233 8.86 -20.65 -7.58
N VAL A 234 9.50 -21.28 -8.55
CA VAL A 234 9.07 -22.58 -9.12
C VAL A 234 9.14 -23.73 -8.10
N ASP A 235 9.95 -23.61 -7.05
CA ASP A 235 10.15 -24.63 -6.01
C ASP A 235 9.23 -24.43 -4.79
N GLY A 236 8.36 -23.44 -4.83
CA GLY A 236 7.46 -23.12 -3.74
C GLY A 236 6.26 -24.08 -3.64
N LEU A 237 5.50 -23.92 -2.57
CA LEU A 237 4.29 -24.68 -2.30
C LEU A 237 3.25 -23.88 -1.53
N TYR A 238 1.98 -24.25 -1.64
CA TYR A 238 0.91 -23.65 -0.86
C TYR A 238 0.85 -24.21 0.56
N VAL A 239 0.83 -23.30 1.53
CA VAL A 239 0.59 -23.60 2.95
C VAL A 239 -0.79 -23.08 3.31
N ARG A 240 -1.64 -23.95 3.90
CA ARG A 240 -2.99 -23.60 4.32
C ARG A 240 -3.00 -22.90 5.67
N TYR A 241 -3.91 -21.95 5.78
CA TYR A 241 -4.13 -21.15 6.97
C TYR A 241 -5.49 -21.48 7.63
N PRO A 242 -5.66 -21.20 8.91
CA PRO A 242 -6.95 -21.34 9.61
C PRO A 242 -7.89 -20.18 9.20
N HIS A 243 -8.39 -20.23 7.97
CA HIS A 243 -9.14 -19.16 7.32
C HIS A 243 -10.39 -18.75 8.11
N ASP A 244 -11.11 -19.69 8.71
CA ASP A 244 -12.28 -19.38 9.55
C ASP A 244 -11.92 -18.43 10.69
N ASP A 245 -10.82 -18.70 11.41
CA ASP A 245 -10.37 -17.87 12.51
C ASP A 245 -9.96 -16.47 11.98
N LEU A 246 -9.19 -16.42 10.88
CA LEU A 246 -8.69 -15.17 10.31
C LEU A 246 -9.83 -14.30 9.76
N LEU A 247 -10.80 -14.90 9.06
CA LEU A 247 -11.98 -14.20 8.54
C LEU A 247 -12.89 -13.71 9.66
N ASN A 248 -13.13 -14.54 10.68
CA ASN A 248 -13.97 -14.15 11.81
C ASN A 248 -13.33 -12.99 12.59
N ILE A 249 -11.99 -12.97 12.74
CA ILE A 249 -11.28 -11.86 13.34
C ILE A 249 -11.40 -10.61 12.45
N LEU A 250 -11.19 -10.74 11.14
CA LEU A 250 -11.30 -9.64 10.18
C LEU A 250 -12.69 -8.98 10.25
N THR A 251 -13.74 -9.77 10.17
CA THR A 251 -15.12 -9.27 10.20
C THR A 251 -15.50 -8.69 11.56
N LEU A 252 -15.03 -9.30 12.66
CA LEU A 252 -15.24 -8.76 14.00
C LEU A 252 -14.59 -7.39 14.19
N GLU A 253 -13.34 -7.21 13.74
CA GLU A 253 -12.65 -5.92 13.88
C GLU A 253 -13.23 -4.88 12.91
N ALA A 254 -13.70 -5.29 11.72
CA ALA A 254 -14.42 -4.41 10.80
C ALA A 254 -15.75 -3.92 11.41
N GLU A 255 -16.55 -4.81 12.01
CA GLU A 255 -17.80 -4.45 12.70
C GLU A 255 -17.55 -3.49 13.86
N ARG A 256 -16.52 -3.75 14.68
CA ARG A 256 -16.11 -2.86 15.77
C ARG A 256 -15.73 -1.46 15.29
N ALA A 257 -15.11 -1.37 14.12
CA ALA A 257 -14.70 -0.12 13.51
C ALA A 257 -15.85 0.58 12.75
N GLY A 258 -16.97 -0.09 12.50
CA GLY A 258 -18.03 0.40 11.63
C GLY A 258 -17.55 0.58 10.18
N ALA A 259 -16.66 -0.30 9.71
CA ALA A 259 -15.97 -0.20 8.44
C ALA A 259 -16.33 -1.37 7.52
N PHE A 260 -16.27 -1.15 6.21
CA PHE A 260 -16.43 -2.22 5.21
C PHE A 260 -15.08 -2.86 4.83
N VAL A 261 -15.15 -4.03 4.22
CA VAL A 261 -13.98 -4.77 3.73
C VAL A 261 -14.15 -5.07 2.25
N VAL A 262 -13.08 -4.86 1.49
CA VAL A 262 -12.92 -5.30 0.11
C VAL A 262 -11.84 -6.37 0.09
N GLY A 263 -12.15 -7.58 -0.36
CA GLY A 263 -11.16 -8.63 -0.58
C GLY A 263 -10.64 -8.56 -2.02
N GLU A 264 -9.35 -8.42 -2.20
CA GLU A 264 -8.75 -8.56 -3.52
C GLU A 264 -8.71 -10.05 -3.87
N ASP A 265 -9.67 -10.48 -4.69
CA ASP A 265 -9.92 -11.87 -5.12
C ASP A 265 -9.57 -12.07 -6.60
N LEU A 266 -8.50 -11.41 -7.07
CA LEU A 266 -7.98 -11.57 -8.43
C LEU A 266 -7.17 -12.86 -8.58
N GLY A 267 -7.05 -13.34 -9.82
CA GLY A 267 -6.31 -14.57 -10.13
C GLY A 267 -7.09 -15.85 -9.84
N THR A 268 -6.37 -16.91 -9.42
CA THR A 268 -6.97 -18.23 -9.19
C THR A 268 -7.60 -18.32 -7.81
N VAL A 269 -8.92 -18.26 -7.77
CA VAL A 269 -9.72 -18.36 -6.55
C VAL A 269 -10.25 -19.79 -6.38
N GLU A 270 -10.10 -20.37 -5.19
CA GLU A 270 -10.64 -21.70 -4.87
C GLU A 270 -12.19 -21.65 -4.85
N GLU A 271 -12.82 -22.77 -5.19
CA GLU A 271 -14.27 -22.93 -5.12
C GLU A 271 -14.77 -22.68 -3.69
N GLY A 272 -15.88 -21.96 -3.55
CA GLY A 272 -16.51 -21.63 -2.28
C GLY A 272 -15.97 -20.35 -1.61
N VAL A 273 -14.80 -19.84 -2.00
CA VAL A 273 -14.21 -18.65 -1.36
C VAL A 273 -15.06 -17.41 -1.57
N ARG A 274 -15.50 -17.15 -2.81
CA ARG A 274 -16.32 -15.97 -3.11
C ARG A 274 -17.67 -16.00 -2.40
N GLU A 275 -18.26 -17.17 -2.29
CA GLU A 275 -19.50 -17.40 -1.55
C GLU A 275 -19.30 -17.13 -0.06
N GLU A 276 -18.17 -17.56 0.49
CA GLU A 276 -17.84 -17.36 1.89
C GLU A 276 -17.55 -15.89 2.20
N LEU A 277 -16.82 -15.17 1.33
CA LEU A 277 -16.60 -13.73 1.41
C LEU A 277 -17.93 -12.98 1.34
N SER A 278 -18.78 -13.32 0.37
CA SER A 278 -20.09 -12.70 0.18
C SER A 278 -21.01 -12.92 1.38
N ALA A 279 -21.03 -14.12 1.98
CA ALA A 279 -21.81 -14.43 3.18
C ALA A 279 -21.40 -13.57 4.40
N ARG A 280 -20.14 -13.10 4.43
CA ARG A 280 -19.61 -12.19 5.44
C ARG A 280 -19.64 -10.72 5.03
N GLN A 281 -20.32 -10.39 3.93
CA GLN A 281 -20.44 -9.05 3.36
C GLN A 281 -19.09 -8.41 3.00
N VAL A 282 -18.08 -9.20 2.69
CA VAL A 282 -16.83 -8.74 2.12
C VAL A 282 -17.04 -8.51 0.63
N LEU A 283 -16.76 -7.28 0.17
CA LEU A 283 -16.89 -6.93 -1.24
C LEU A 283 -15.80 -7.62 -2.07
N SER A 284 -16.18 -8.17 -3.21
CA SER A 284 -15.19 -8.68 -4.18
C SER A 284 -14.55 -7.54 -4.96
N TYR A 285 -13.45 -7.81 -5.66
CA TYR A 285 -12.77 -6.82 -6.48
C TYR A 285 -12.96 -7.14 -7.96
N ARG A 286 -13.48 -6.19 -8.75
CA ARG A 286 -13.72 -6.34 -10.18
C ARG A 286 -12.89 -5.33 -10.95
N LEU A 287 -12.11 -5.86 -11.91
CA LEU A 287 -11.25 -5.02 -12.74
C LEU A 287 -11.71 -5.04 -14.18
N TRP A 288 -11.88 -3.87 -14.75
CA TRP A 288 -12.27 -3.69 -16.13
C TRP A 288 -11.32 -4.42 -17.10
N TRP A 289 -10.02 -4.50 -16.76
CA TRP A 289 -9.03 -5.23 -17.54
C TRP A 289 -9.31 -6.73 -17.65
N PHE A 290 -9.88 -7.36 -16.64
CA PHE A 290 -9.99 -8.82 -16.54
C PHE A 290 -11.39 -9.36 -16.77
N GLU A 291 -12.41 -8.52 -16.65
CA GLU A 291 -13.80 -8.96 -16.81
C GLU A 291 -14.21 -8.90 -18.31
N ASP A 292 -14.61 -10.03 -18.88
CA ASP A 292 -15.16 -10.09 -20.24
C ASP A 292 -16.66 -9.78 -20.27
N ALA A 293 -17.34 -9.95 -19.14
CA ALA A 293 -18.75 -9.64 -19.00
C ALA A 293 -19.02 -8.13 -19.02
N PRO A 294 -20.13 -7.67 -19.62
CA PRO A 294 -20.51 -6.26 -19.60
C PRO A 294 -20.54 -5.69 -18.19
N THR A 295 -20.02 -4.49 -17.97
CA THR A 295 -19.92 -3.83 -16.66
C THR A 295 -21.27 -3.74 -15.94
N ALA A 296 -22.39 -3.56 -16.69
CA ALA A 296 -23.74 -3.54 -16.15
C ALA A 296 -24.20 -4.87 -15.52
N SER A 297 -23.49 -5.98 -15.78
CA SER A 297 -23.79 -7.31 -15.23
C SER A 297 -22.90 -7.69 -14.04
N TRP A 298 -22.00 -6.82 -13.62
CA TRP A 298 -21.13 -7.09 -12.49
C TRP A 298 -21.91 -7.21 -11.19
N PRO A 299 -21.39 -7.93 -10.18
CA PRO A 299 -22.07 -8.07 -8.90
C PRO A 299 -22.19 -6.74 -8.15
N GLU A 300 -23.32 -6.51 -7.49
CA GLU A 300 -23.51 -5.34 -6.64
C GLU A 300 -22.53 -5.33 -5.45
N MET A 301 -22.31 -6.50 -4.81
CA MET A 301 -21.40 -6.68 -3.68
C MET A 301 -19.92 -6.70 -4.13
N ALA A 302 -19.50 -5.62 -4.79
CA ALA A 302 -18.14 -5.48 -5.30
C ALA A 302 -17.64 -4.03 -5.25
N MET A 303 -16.34 -3.89 -5.33
CA MET A 303 -15.63 -2.67 -5.72
C MET A 303 -15.18 -2.83 -7.17
N GLY A 304 -15.63 -1.94 -8.04
CA GLY A 304 -15.24 -1.90 -9.44
C GLY A 304 -14.13 -0.88 -9.68
N ALA A 305 -13.12 -1.25 -10.45
CA ALA A 305 -12.03 -0.39 -10.87
C ALA A 305 -11.64 -0.66 -12.32
N VAL A 306 -10.92 0.25 -12.95
CA VAL A 306 -10.30 -0.01 -14.26
C VAL A 306 -9.04 -0.84 -14.06
N SER A 307 -8.18 -0.39 -13.16
CA SER A 307 -6.82 -0.89 -12.94
C SER A 307 -6.47 -0.92 -11.46
N THR A 308 -5.30 -1.46 -11.16
CA THR A 308 -4.59 -1.33 -9.88
C THR A 308 -3.23 -0.67 -10.12
N HIS A 309 -2.50 -0.39 -9.05
CA HIS A 309 -1.13 0.12 -9.15
C HIS A 309 -0.14 -0.85 -9.83
N ASP A 310 -0.47 -2.15 -9.93
CA ASP A 310 0.36 -3.21 -10.54
C ASP A 310 0.06 -3.45 -12.02
N LEU A 311 -0.96 -2.79 -12.54
CA LEU A 311 -1.46 -2.99 -13.89
C LEU A 311 -1.26 -1.74 -14.75
N PRO A 312 -1.36 -1.85 -16.08
CA PRO A 312 -1.20 -0.70 -16.96
C PRO A 312 -2.28 0.35 -16.75
N THR A 313 -1.93 1.61 -16.99
CA THR A 313 -2.88 2.70 -17.12
C THR A 313 -3.62 2.60 -18.46
N VAL A 314 -4.78 3.26 -18.58
CA VAL A 314 -5.52 3.33 -19.85
C VAL A 314 -4.68 4.02 -20.93
N ALA A 315 -3.98 5.10 -20.56
CA ALA A 315 -3.10 5.82 -21.48
C ALA A 315 -1.96 4.94 -22.00
N GLY A 316 -1.31 4.18 -21.11
CA GLY A 316 -0.22 3.28 -21.47
C GLY A 316 -0.63 2.14 -22.39
N VAL A 317 -1.84 1.60 -22.21
CA VAL A 317 -2.41 0.60 -23.12
C VAL A 317 -2.76 1.22 -24.45
N TYR A 318 -3.44 2.37 -24.46
CA TYR A 318 -3.88 3.05 -25.67
C TYR A 318 -2.71 3.47 -26.57
N SER A 319 -1.64 4.03 -26.00
CA SER A 319 -0.45 4.46 -26.75
C SER A 319 0.49 3.30 -27.11
N GLY A 320 0.35 2.14 -26.46
CA GLY A 320 1.27 1.00 -26.57
C GLY A 320 2.59 1.19 -25.81
N SER A 321 2.74 2.28 -25.04
CA SER A 321 3.96 2.59 -24.28
C SER A 321 4.21 1.58 -23.17
N ASP A 322 3.16 1.00 -22.58
CA ASP A 322 3.27 -0.04 -21.57
C ASP A 322 3.95 -1.31 -22.11
N LEU A 323 3.49 -1.80 -23.27
CA LEU A 323 4.09 -2.96 -23.91
C LEU A 323 5.54 -2.68 -24.33
N ALA A 324 5.81 -1.48 -24.85
CA ALA A 324 7.16 -1.05 -25.21
C ALA A 324 8.09 -1.03 -23.99
N SER A 325 7.60 -0.54 -22.86
CA SER A 325 8.35 -0.51 -21.59
C SER A 325 8.69 -1.91 -21.08
N GLN A 326 7.74 -2.84 -21.10
CA GLN A 326 7.99 -4.23 -20.71
C GLN A 326 9.06 -4.90 -21.59
N ARG A 327 9.00 -4.68 -22.92
CA ARG A 327 10.03 -5.18 -23.85
C ARG A 327 11.42 -4.57 -23.58
N ALA A 328 11.48 -3.27 -23.29
CA ALA A 328 12.74 -2.59 -22.96
C ALA A 328 13.39 -3.12 -21.69
N LEU A 329 12.60 -3.62 -20.75
CA LEU A 329 13.07 -4.29 -19.51
C LEU A 329 13.52 -5.72 -19.74
N GLY A 330 13.40 -6.25 -20.97
CA GLY A 330 13.70 -7.66 -21.28
C GLY A 330 12.65 -8.64 -20.76
N ALA A 331 11.49 -8.16 -20.30
CA ALA A 331 10.36 -8.99 -19.97
C ALA A 331 9.80 -9.66 -21.23
N ARG A 332 9.12 -10.79 -21.05
CA ARG A 332 8.38 -11.49 -22.10
C ARG A 332 6.89 -11.24 -21.89
N PRO A 333 6.37 -10.09 -22.30
CA PRO A 333 4.97 -9.77 -22.09
C PRO A 333 4.08 -10.72 -22.89
N ASN A 334 2.90 -11.01 -22.39
CA ASN A 334 1.88 -11.70 -23.15
C ASN A 334 1.30 -10.73 -24.21
N GLU A 335 1.82 -10.82 -25.43
CA GLU A 335 1.45 -9.91 -26.53
C GLU A 335 -0.02 -10.05 -26.94
N GLU A 336 -0.59 -11.26 -26.83
CA GLU A 336 -1.99 -11.52 -27.14
C GLU A 336 -2.90 -10.82 -26.11
N SER A 337 -2.59 -10.96 -24.83
CA SER A 337 -3.30 -10.23 -23.76
C SER A 337 -3.17 -8.73 -23.94
N SER A 338 -1.98 -8.22 -24.25
CA SER A 338 -1.78 -6.78 -24.48
C SER A 338 -2.58 -6.27 -25.66
N ALA A 339 -2.63 -7.03 -26.75
CA ALA A 339 -3.45 -6.69 -27.94
C ALA A 339 -4.94 -6.72 -27.61
N ARG A 340 -5.40 -7.70 -26.80
CA ARG A 340 -6.80 -7.77 -26.34
C ARG A 340 -7.18 -6.56 -25.50
N LEU A 341 -6.32 -6.13 -24.58
CA LEU A 341 -6.55 -4.92 -23.76
C LEU A 341 -6.63 -3.67 -24.65
N ALA A 342 -5.72 -3.51 -25.62
CA ALA A 342 -5.74 -2.39 -26.56
C ALA A 342 -7.03 -2.38 -27.40
N ALA A 343 -7.45 -3.54 -27.91
CA ALA A 343 -8.70 -3.67 -28.65
C ALA A 343 -9.92 -3.29 -27.80
N LYS A 344 -9.96 -3.72 -26.55
CA LYS A 344 -11.02 -3.40 -25.60
C LYS A 344 -11.11 -1.89 -25.33
N VAL A 345 -9.98 -1.20 -25.16
CA VAL A 345 -9.95 0.27 -25.01
C VAL A 345 -10.46 0.97 -26.26
N LEU A 346 -10.04 0.51 -27.46
CA LEU A 346 -10.49 1.07 -28.75
C LEU A 346 -11.99 0.87 -28.97
N GLU A 347 -12.51 -0.30 -28.64
CA GLU A 347 -13.93 -0.60 -28.72
C GLU A 347 -14.73 0.34 -27.82
N ALA A 348 -14.31 0.53 -26.56
CA ALA A 348 -14.93 1.46 -25.63
C ALA A 348 -14.91 2.90 -26.17
N ALA A 349 -13.82 3.31 -26.84
CA ALA A 349 -13.65 4.63 -27.44
C ALA A 349 -14.46 4.85 -28.73
N GLY A 350 -15.17 3.83 -29.23
CA GLY A 350 -16.04 3.93 -30.38
C GLY A 350 -15.37 3.57 -31.74
N GLY A 351 -14.25 2.83 -31.67
CA GLY A 351 -13.54 2.32 -32.85
C GLY A 351 -12.77 3.43 -33.58
N GLY A 352 -11.49 3.54 -33.37
CA GLY A 352 -10.59 4.48 -34.05
C GLY A 352 -9.21 3.86 -34.19
N ASP A 353 -8.41 4.36 -35.14
CA ASP A 353 -7.03 3.91 -35.32
C ASP A 353 -6.14 4.46 -34.19
N THR A 354 -5.37 3.59 -33.52
CA THR A 354 -4.40 3.97 -32.49
C THR A 354 -3.29 4.91 -33.01
N GLY A 355 -3.12 5.02 -34.31
CA GLY A 355 -2.01 5.76 -34.94
C GLY A 355 -2.20 7.27 -35.09
N SER A 356 -3.40 7.84 -34.85
CA SER A 356 -3.72 9.25 -35.11
C SER A 356 -3.98 10.10 -33.85
N GLY A 357 -3.77 9.57 -32.66
CA GLY A 357 -4.19 10.18 -31.42
C GLY A 357 -3.15 11.10 -30.79
N GLY A 358 -3.22 12.41 -31.05
CA GLY A 358 -2.68 13.41 -30.15
C GLY A 358 -3.37 13.33 -28.78
N ALA A 359 -2.96 14.15 -27.80
CA ALA A 359 -3.49 14.15 -26.42
C ALA A 359 -5.02 14.00 -26.31
N GLY A 360 -5.78 14.58 -27.25
CA GLY A 360 -7.24 14.44 -27.28
C GLY A 360 -7.78 13.03 -27.57
N GLY A 361 -6.94 12.12 -28.12
CA GLY A 361 -7.31 10.72 -28.34
C GLY A 361 -7.21 9.92 -27.05
N VAL A 362 -6.17 10.14 -26.28
CA VAL A 362 -5.95 9.50 -24.98
C VAL A 362 -7.08 9.87 -24.01
N ASP A 363 -7.40 11.15 -23.87
CA ASP A 363 -8.46 11.64 -22.99
C ASP A 363 -9.82 11.01 -23.34
N LYS A 364 -10.12 10.90 -24.63
CA LYS A 364 -11.35 10.23 -25.09
C LYS A 364 -11.39 8.75 -24.72
N ALA A 365 -10.26 8.06 -24.86
CA ALA A 365 -10.15 6.64 -24.48
C ALA A 365 -10.36 6.46 -22.96
N ILE A 366 -9.69 7.26 -22.15
CA ILE A 366 -9.85 7.24 -20.70
C ILE A 366 -11.32 7.52 -20.33
N SER A 367 -11.90 8.62 -20.83
CA SER A 367 -13.30 8.97 -20.55
C SER A 367 -14.28 7.85 -20.95
N ALA A 368 -14.03 7.18 -22.06
CA ALA A 368 -14.89 6.10 -22.54
C ALA A 368 -14.84 4.87 -21.62
N VAL A 369 -13.64 4.48 -21.19
CA VAL A 369 -13.44 3.36 -20.24
C VAL A 369 -14.13 3.65 -18.91
N TYR A 370 -13.95 4.85 -18.34
CA TYR A 370 -14.61 5.22 -17.09
C TYR A 370 -16.13 5.41 -17.21
N ARG A 371 -16.62 5.81 -18.37
CA ARG A 371 -18.06 5.84 -18.68
C ARG A 371 -18.65 4.43 -18.72
N ASP A 372 -17.91 3.46 -19.22
CA ASP A 372 -18.33 2.06 -19.20
C ASP A 372 -18.28 1.50 -17.78
N LEU A 373 -17.20 1.76 -17.02
CA LEU A 373 -17.11 1.40 -15.60
C LEU A 373 -18.29 1.98 -14.80
N GLY A 374 -18.70 3.21 -15.08
CA GLY A 374 -19.82 3.88 -14.41
C GLY A 374 -21.17 3.16 -14.51
N ARG A 375 -21.32 2.22 -15.46
CA ARG A 375 -22.54 1.38 -15.61
C ARG A 375 -22.57 0.19 -14.65
N ALA A 376 -21.42 -0.14 -14.02
CA ALA A 376 -21.35 -1.28 -13.11
C ALA A 376 -22.20 -1.04 -11.88
N PRO A 377 -23.01 -2.01 -11.39
CA PRO A 377 -23.87 -1.85 -10.22
C PRO A 377 -23.09 -1.95 -8.88
N CYS A 378 -21.77 -2.10 -8.94
CA CYS A 378 -20.91 -2.29 -7.76
C CYS A 378 -21.14 -1.22 -6.69
N LYS A 379 -21.10 -1.57 -5.42
CA LYS A 379 -21.29 -0.63 -4.30
C LYS A 379 -20.25 0.49 -4.27
N LEU A 380 -19.04 0.19 -4.73
CA LEU A 380 -17.94 1.15 -4.84
C LEU A 380 -17.37 1.15 -6.25
N LEU A 381 -17.02 2.33 -6.74
CA LEU A 381 -16.20 2.49 -7.94
C LEU A 381 -14.97 3.32 -7.57
N THR A 382 -13.81 2.91 -8.10
CA THR A 382 -12.56 3.63 -7.89
C THR A 382 -11.99 4.17 -9.19
N VAL A 383 -11.31 5.30 -9.10
CA VAL A 383 -10.64 5.99 -10.20
C VAL A 383 -9.18 6.17 -9.81
N THR A 384 -8.26 5.86 -10.72
CA THR A 384 -6.84 6.11 -10.48
C THR A 384 -6.48 7.56 -10.85
N LEU A 385 -5.68 8.21 -10.02
CA LEU A 385 -5.18 9.56 -10.34
C LEU A 385 -4.23 9.55 -11.53
N ASP A 386 -3.57 8.43 -11.81
CA ASP A 386 -2.72 8.26 -12.98
C ASP A 386 -3.53 8.37 -14.28
N ASP A 387 -4.69 7.72 -14.37
CA ASP A 387 -5.58 7.85 -15.53
C ASP A 387 -6.17 9.28 -15.63
N VAL A 388 -6.55 9.87 -14.48
CA VAL A 388 -7.04 11.26 -14.46
C VAL A 388 -5.99 12.24 -14.98
N ALA A 389 -4.72 11.95 -14.72
CA ALA A 389 -3.58 12.75 -15.19
C ALA A 389 -3.06 12.34 -16.58
N GLY A 390 -3.67 11.34 -17.23
CA GLY A 390 -3.25 10.83 -18.54
C GLY A 390 -1.84 10.21 -18.52
N VAL A 391 -1.44 9.64 -17.40
CA VAL A 391 -0.11 9.03 -17.21
C VAL A 391 -0.03 7.72 -17.97
N GLU A 392 1.03 7.53 -18.75
CA GLU A 392 1.27 6.30 -19.50
C GLU A 392 2.04 5.25 -18.70
N GLU A 393 2.92 5.69 -17.80
CA GLU A 393 3.76 4.80 -17.01
C GLU A 393 2.97 4.15 -15.86
N ARG A 394 3.19 2.87 -15.61
CA ARG A 394 2.67 2.20 -14.40
C ARG A 394 3.34 2.76 -13.16
N PRO A 395 2.61 2.97 -12.05
CA PRO A 395 3.21 3.30 -10.76
C PRO A 395 4.15 2.20 -10.25
N ASN A 396 3.79 0.94 -10.51
CA ASN A 396 4.57 -0.23 -10.17
C ASN A 396 4.59 -1.25 -11.31
N MET A 397 5.76 -1.84 -11.57
CA MET A 397 5.97 -2.93 -12.52
C MET A 397 6.38 -4.18 -11.73
N PRO A 398 5.45 -5.11 -11.47
CA PRO A 398 5.74 -6.32 -10.69
C PRO A 398 6.93 -7.10 -11.26
N GLY A 399 7.73 -7.68 -10.37
CA GLY A 399 8.92 -8.44 -10.75
C GLY A 399 10.14 -7.60 -11.16
N THR A 400 10.09 -6.28 -11.00
CA THR A 400 11.22 -5.39 -11.27
C THR A 400 11.76 -4.71 -10.01
N THR A 401 13.04 -4.36 -10.03
CA THR A 401 13.67 -3.53 -9.00
C THR A 401 13.54 -2.04 -9.34
N ARG A 402 13.82 -1.15 -8.37
CA ARG A 402 13.84 0.31 -8.60
C ARG A 402 14.87 0.79 -9.62
N ASP A 403 15.92 0.02 -9.85
CA ASP A 403 16.93 0.34 -10.86
C ASP A 403 16.45 -0.02 -12.27
N GLN A 404 15.57 -1.00 -12.38
CA GLN A 404 14.96 -1.43 -13.63
C GLN A 404 13.74 -0.57 -14.01
N TRP A 405 12.86 -0.32 -13.04
CA TRP A 405 11.67 0.51 -13.20
C TRP A 405 11.53 1.48 -12.02
N PRO A 406 11.05 2.72 -12.21
CA PRO A 406 10.90 3.69 -11.11
C PRO A 406 9.71 3.37 -10.19
N ASN A 407 9.62 2.13 -9.73
CA ASN A 407 8.56 1.65 -8.85
C ASN A 407 8.34 2.60 -7.67
N TRP A 408 7.10 3.04 -7.48
CA TRP A 408 6.69 3.94 -6.39
C TRP A 408 7.46 5.27 -6.32
N SER A 409 8.04 5.69 -7.47
CA SER A 409 8.90 6.86 -7.54
C SER A 409 8.48 7.88 -8.60
N LEU A 410 7.30 7.69 -9.21
CA LEU A 410 6.76 8.63 -10.18
C LEU A 410 5.80 9.60 -9.48
N ALA A 411 6.08 10.89 -9.59
CA ALA A 411 5.13 11.93 -9.21
C ALA A 411 4.07 12.08 -10.30
N LEU A 412 2.89 12.57 -9.98
CA LEU A 412 1.95 13.00 -11.01
C LEU A 412 2.58 14.15 -11.84
N PRO A 413 2.27 14.25 -13.15
CA PRO A 413 2.87 15.26 -14.02
C PRO A 413 2.39 16.68 -13.70
N VAL A 414 1.28 16.81 -12.99
CA VAL A 414 0.66 18.08 -12.60
C VAL A 414 0.27 18.07 -11.12
N PRO A 415 0.21 19.24 -10.45
CA PRO A 415 -0.32 19.35 -9.09
C PRO A 415 -1.78 18.92 -8.99
N LEU A 416 -2.21 18.47 -7.80
CA LEU A 416 -3.59 18.04 -7.57
C LEU A 416 -4.61 19.16 -7.82
N GLU A 417 -4.25 20.40 -7.52
CA GLU A 417 -5.06 21.59 -7.75
C GLU A 417 -5.37 21.84 -9.23
N ASP A 418 -4.45 21.46 -10.11
CA ASP A 418 -4.64 21.57 -11.56
C ASP A 418 -5.43 20.37 -12.10
N LEU A 419 -5.23 19.16 -11.53
CA LEU A 419 -6.04 17.99 -11.84
C LEU A 419 -7.52 18.23 -11.52
N GLU A 420 -7.85 18.82 -10.37
CA GLU A 420 -9.21 19.12 -9.98
C GLU A 420 -9.93 19.99 -11.03
N ARG A 421 -9.20 20.86 -11.72
CA ARG A 421 -9.71 21.78 -12.74
C ARG A 421 -9.72 21.21 -14.14
N SER A 422 -9.19 20.01 -14.35
CA SER A 422 -9.08 19.43 -15.69
C SER A 422 -10.45 19.00 -16.23
N PRO A 423 -10.73 19.22 -17.53
CA PRO A 423 -11.95 18.70 -18.15
C PRO A 423 -12.09 17.18 -18.04
N LEU A 424 -10.98 16.44 -18.14
CA LEU A 424 -10.96 14.99 -18.00
C LEU A 424 -11.39 14.55 -16.60
N SER A 425 -10.90 15.21 -15.55
CA SER A 425 -11.34 14.96 -14.17
C SER A 425 -12.84 15.12 -13.99
N ALA A 426 -13.40 16.20 -14.53
CA ALA A 426 -14.84 16.49 -14.46
C ALA A 426 -15.67 15.43 -15.20
N GLU A 427 -15.22 15.00 -16.39
CA GLU A 427 -15.89 13.97 -17.18
C GLU A 427 -15.86 12.60 -16.49
N ILE A 428 -14.71 12.18 -15.95
CA ILE A 428 -14.57 10.94 -15.20
C ILE A 428 -15.45 10.98 -13.95
N ALA A 429 -15.36 12.05 -13.16
CA ALA A 429 -16.17 12.21 -11.94
C ALA A 429 -17.67 12.12 -12.24
N SER A 430 -18.13 12.76 -13.33
CA SER A 430 -19.52 12.67 -13.77
C SER A 430 -19.91 11.25 -14.16
N SER A 431 -19.00 10.51 -14.80
CA SER A 431 -19.25 9.15 -15.28
C SER A 431 -19.42 8.12 -14.17
N VAL A 432 -18.66 8.27 -13.06
CA VAL A 432 -18.68 7.32 -11.93
C VAL A 432 -19.57 7.77 -10.76
N LYS A 433 -20.16 8.97 -10.86
CA LYS A 433 -21.04 9.51 -9.82
C LYS A 433 -22.27 8.65 -9.66
N ARG A 434 -22.53 8.20 -8.44
CA ARG A 434 -23.78 7.54 -8.06
C ARG A 434 -24.85 8.58 -7.72
N THR A 435 -26.05 8.36 -8.20
CA THR A 435 -27.25 9.16 -7.87
C THR A 435 -27.94 8.59 -6.62
#